data_4eca3b4e2d023adce48c1e6b0194e726
#
_entry.id   4eca3b4e2d023adce48c1e6b0194e726
#
_cell.length_a   1.000
_cell.length_b   1.000
_cell.length_c   1.000
_cell.angle_alpha   90.00
_cell.angle_beta   90.00
_cell.angle_gamma   90.00
#
_symmetry.space_group_name_H-M   'P 1'
#
loop_
_entity.id
_entity.type
_entity.pdbx_description
1 polymer ?
#
loop_
_entity_poly.entity_id
_entity_poly.type
_entity_poly.pdbx_seq_one_letter_code
_entity_poly.pdbx_strand_id
1 'polypeptide(L)'
;MAVMSSSAPTAGTDAGRLWRPDLVYSMLLLIAACFAVAVAAADTGLLARGHGSATAGFFVVFGLFAIATGFPHPVFGHVSFDRVAQVMSILVLGPVDAAWVNGLASLIYPWQRLRLGVSLRLVVTASLHNAGLMMFVILGSGLLYEYLGGPIPVTPLDLGAGLLLLALVISMQAINDAGMMFMLYLRDTDPRLVFNRFTTVVEYVSGAAGIVLAIAFTNESLPYFVLLLLVLATGMLVIMKYALMRVRLEKLVEERTEELRVQAEEFERQATHDKLTGLPNRRHADSYLQQQVDLAQRRNRRGALALADVDHFKRINDGFSHAIGDQVLERVAQILSEGCRRSDFVARYGGEEFLLYFPDTGVE
;
A
#
# COMPACT_ATOMS: atom_id res chain seq x y z
N MET A 1 -4.83 -1.43 -1.97
CA MET A 1 -5.98 -0.81 -1.29
C MET A 1 -5.59 0.33 -0.34
N ALA A 2 -4.32 0.53 -0.01
CA ALA A 2 -3.86 1.51 0.98
C ALA A 2 -3.45 2.90 0.43
N VAL A 3 -3.45 3.14 -0.86
CA VAL A 3 -3.12 4.48 -1.43
C VAL A 3 -4.32 5.45 -1.45
N MET A 4 -5.49 5.02 -0.98
CA MET A 4 -6.68 5.87 -0.90
C MET A 4 -7.06 6.34 0.52
N SER A 5 -6.22 6.15 1.55
CA SER A 5 -6.61 6.49 2.94
C SER A 5 -5.87 7.67 3.58
N SER A 6 -5.01 8.39 2.89
CA SER A 6 -4.27 9.50 3.54
C SER A 6 -4.45 10.89 2.92
N SER A 7 -5.51 11.09 2.16
CA SER A 7 -6.05 12.45 1.94
C SER A 7 -7.50 12.31 1.54
N ALA A 8 -8.40 12.31 2.52
CA ALA A 8 -9.78 12.69 2.24
C ALA A 8 -9.72 14.12 1.66
N PRO A 9 -10.07 14.34 0.39
CA PRO A 9 -10.33 15.70 -0.06
C PRO A 9 -11.49 16.20 0.80
N THR A 10 -11.30 17.35 1.42
CA THR A 10 -12.33 18.12 2.12
C THR A 10 -13.66 17.96 1.40
N ALA A 11 -14.63 17.39 2.09
CA ALA A 11 -16.02 17.27 1.63
C ALA A 11 -16.61 18.68 1.49
N GLY A 12 -16.33 19.32 0.37
CA GLY A 12 -16.80 20.64 0.03
C GLY A 12 -16.85 20.80 -1.48
N THR A 13 -18.06 20.83 -2.05
CA THR A 13 -18.44 21.42 -3.35
C THR A 13 -18.36 20.61 -4.65
N ASP A 14 -18.20 19.27 -4.67
CA ASP A 14 -18.09 18.57 -5.96
C ASP A 14 -19.24 17.60 -6.32
N ALA A 15 -20.39 17.72 -5.65
CA ALA A 15 -21.58 16.90 -5.92
C ALA A 15 -22.31 17.26 -7.24
N GLY A 16 -21.89 18.30 -7.96
CA GLY A 16 -22.62 18.88 -9.09
C GLY A 16 -22.06 18.63 -10.49
N ARG A 17 -20.84 18.10 -10.66
CA ARG A 17 -20.31 17.82 -11.99
C ARG A 17 -20.56 16.37 -12.39
N LEU A 18 -21.59 16.14 -13.20
CA LEU A 18 -21.92 14.85 -13.83
C LEU A 18 -20.78 14.30 -14.73
N TRP A 19 -19.92 15.18 -15.26
CA TRP A 19 -18.84 14.83 -16.18
C TRP A 19 -17.49 15.22 -15.61
N ARG A 20 -16.77 14.25 -15.05
CA ARG A 20 -15.36 14.47 -14.68
C ARG A 20 -14.44 14.08 -15.84
N PRO A 21 -13.30 14.79 -16.00
CA PRO A 21 -12.38 14.57 -17.12
C PRO A 21 -11.92 13.13 -17.27
N ASP A 22 -11.69 12.43 -16.16
CA ASP A 22 -11.22 11.03 -16.13
C ASP A 22 -12.25 10.03 -16.70
N LEU A 23 -13.54 10.21 -16.44
CA LEU A 23 -14.59 9.36 -17.01
C LEU A 23 -14.79 9.63 -18.51
N VAL A 24 -14.86 10.91 -18.89
CA VAL A 24 -15.01 11.31 -20.30
C VAL A 24 -13.82 10.77 -21.12
N TYR A 25 -12.61 10.98 -20.62
CA TYR A 25 -11.42 10.44 -21.27
C TYR A 25 -11.48 8.92 -21.39
N SER A 26 -11.88 8.19 -20.36
CA SER A 26 -11.97 6.72 -20.39
C SER A 26 -12.98 6.22 -21.42
N MET A 27 -14.12 6.93 -21.55
CA MET A 27 -15.14 6.62 -22.58
C MET A 27 -14.59 6.86 -23.98
N LEU A 28 -13.99 8.03 -24.23
CA LEU A 28 -13.40 8.37 -25.52
C LEU A 28 -12.27 7.43 -25.91
N LEU A 29 -11.43 7.05 -24.95
CA LEU A 29 -10.35 6.09 -25.14
C LEU A 29 -10.89 4.73 -25.60
N LEU A 30 -11.92 4.21 -24.94
CA LEU A 30 -12.53 2.92 -25.33
C LEU A 30 -13.21 3.00 -26.71
N ILE A 31 -13.95 4.08 -26.99
CA ILE A 31 -14.59 4.28 -28.29
C ILE A 31 -13.52 4.32 -29.40
N ALA A 32 -12.47 5.09 -29.20
CA ALA A 32 -11.37 5.20 -30.17
C ALA A 32 -10.64 3.85 -30.35
N ALA A 33 -10.44 3.09 -29.27
CA ALA A 33 -9.83 1.77 -29.32
C ALA A 33 -10.72 0.76 -30.09
N CYS A 34 -12.02 0.73 -29.80
CA CYS A 34 -12.97 -0.11 -30.52
C CYS A 34 -13.00 0.24 -32.02
N PHE A 35 -12.99 1.53 -32.37
CA PHE A 35 -12.91 1.99 -33.74
C PHE A 35 -11.60 1.55 -34.41
N ALA A 36 -10.46 1.70 -33.78
CA ALA A 36 -9.16 1.27 -34.30
C ALA A 36 -9.12 -0.26 -34.53
N VAL A 37 -9.65 -1.06 -33.62
CA VAL A 37 -9.78 -2.52 -33.80
C VAL A 37 -10.72 -2.85 -34.94
N ALA A 38 -11.87 -2.17 -35.09
CA ALA A 38 -12.80 -2.39 -36.16
C ALA A 38 -12.21 -2.06 -37.54
N VAL A 39 -11.45 -0.97 -37.65
CA VAL A 39 -10.73 -0.60 -38.88
C VAL A 39 -9.68 -1.66 -39.22
N ALA A 40 -8.86 -2.08 -38.28
CA ALA A 40 -7.87 -3.12 -38.50
C ALA A 40 -8.51 -4.48 -38.85
N ALA A 41 -9.66 -4.79 -38.24
CA ALA A 41 -10.43 -6.02 -38.57
C ALA A 41 -11.08 -5.98 -39.92
N ALA A 42 -11.37 -4.81 -40.50
CA ALA A 42 -11.93 -4.70 -41.83
C ALA A 42 -10.98 -5.25 -42.92
N ASP A 43 -9.67 -5.09 -42.71
CA ASP A 43 -8.65 -5.59 -43.62
C ASP A 43 -8.30 -7.07 -43.40
N THR A 44 -8.26 -7.52 -42.12
CA THR A 44 -7.75 -8.84 -41.74
C THR A 44 -8.86 -9.84 -41.38
N GLY A 45 -10.05 -9.39 -41.04
CA GLY A 45 -11.14 -10.18 -40.47
C GLY A 45 -10.92 -10.49 -38.96
N LEU A 46 -12.04 -10.73 -38.26
CA LEU A 46 -11.98 -11.27 -36.88
C LEU A 46 -11.85 -12.80 -36.95
N LEU A 47 -11.01 -13.38 -36.07
CA LEU A 47 -10.70 -14.82 -36.01
C LEU A 47 -10.19 -15.39 -37.36
N ALA A 48 -9.63 -14.53 -38.23
CA ALA A 48 -9.23 -14.86 -39.58
C ALA A 48 -8.03 -15.81 -39.69
N ARG A 49 -7.22 -15.92 -38.62
CA ARG A 49 -6.01 -16.76 -38.56
C ARG A 49 -6.26 -18.23 -38.22
N GLY A 50 -7.53 -18.69 -38.36
CA GLY A 50 -7.89 -20.10 -38.13
C GLY A 50 -8.03 -20.49 -36.64
N HIS A 51 -7.92 -19.52 -35.76
CA HIS A 51 -8.16 -19.74 -34.31
C HIS A 51 -9.66 -19.67 -34.05
N GLY A 52 -10.25 -20.80 -33.60
CA GLY A 52 -11.69 -20.84 -33.29
C GLY A 52 -12.05 -20.01 -32.02
N SER A 53 -13.36 -19.83 -31.85
CA SER A 53 -13.94 -19.13 -30.68
C SER A 53 -13.45 -19.71 -29.32
N ALA A 54 -13.13 -21.01 -29.27
CA ALA A 54 -12.59 -21.67 -28.08
C ALA A 54 -11.22 -21.11 -27.66
N THR A 55 -10.33 -20.85 -28.64
CA THR A 55 -9.02 -20.26 -28.39
C THR A 55 -9.15 -18.81 -27.89
N ALA A 56 -10.04 -18.03 -28.51
CA ALA A 56 -10.33 -16.68 -28.01
C ALA A 56 -10.90 -16.70 -26.58
N GLY A 57 -11.83 -17.61 -26.30
CA GLY A 57 -12.37 -17.84 -24.96
C GLY A 57 -11.29 -18.21 -23.92
N PHE A 58 -10.36 -19.08 -24.30
CA PHE A 58 -9.20 -19.39 -23.46
C PHE A 58 -8.41 -18.14 -23.08
N PHE A 59 -8.09 -17.26 -24.04
CA PHE A 59 -7.33 -16.04 -23.76
C PHE A 59 -8.10 -15.02 -22.91
N VAL A 60 -9.44 -14.94 -23.03
CA VAL A 60 -10.24 -14.11 -22.11
C VAL A 60 -10.11 -14.63 -20.67
N VAL A 61 -10.29 -15.95 -20.49
CA VAL A 61 -10.19 -16.57 -19.15
C VAL A 61 -8.76 -16.46 -18.60
N PHE A 62 -7.75 -16.70 -19.43
CA PHE A 62 -6.36 -16.58 -19.04
C PHE A 62 -5.98 -15.13 -18.70
N GLY A 63 -6.45 -14.14 -19.44
CA GLY A 63 -6.30 -12.73 -19.14
C GLY A 63 -6.93 -12.35 -17.80
N LEU A 64 -8.18 -12.78 -17.55
CA LEU A 64 -8.83 -12.59 -16.25
C LEU A 64 -8.06 -13.24 -15.11
N PHE A 65 -7.56 -14.45 -15.29
CA PHE A 65 -6.74 -15.15 -14.31
C PHE A 65 -5.44 -14.39 -14.02
N ALA A 66 -4.73 -13.96 -15.06
CA ALA A 66 -3.46 -13.23 -14.93
C ALA A 66 -3.62 -11.87 -14.22
N ILE A 67 -4.74 -11.16 -14.46
CA ILE A 67 -5.07 -9.95 -13.73
C ILE A 67 -5.44 -10.30 -12.26
N ALA A 68 -6.22 -11.36 -12.05
CA ALA A 68 -6.70 -11.76 -10.72
C ALA A 68 -5.59 -12.28 -9.80
N THR A 69 -4.52 -12.86 -10.34
CA THR A 69 -3.32 -13.30 -9.59
C THR A 69 -2.39 -12.16 -9.24
N GLY A 70 -2.68 -10.93 -9.69
CA GLY A 70 -2.01 -9.73 -9.22
C GLY A 70 -2.14 -9.54 -7.71
N PHE A 71 -1.24 -8.78 -7.13
CA PHE A 71 -1.17 -8.58 -5.69
C PHE A 71 -1.04 -7.10 -5.31
N PRO A 72 -1.55 -6.69 -4.14
CA PRO A 72 -1.37 -5.35 -3.63
C PRO A 72 0.09 -5.14 -3.21
N HIS A 73 0.65 -4.00 -3.60
CA HIS A 73 1.96 -3.56 -3.14
C HIS A 73 1.79 -2.29 -2.30
N PRO A 74 2.44 -2.16 -1.12
CA PRO A 74 2.23 -1.04 -0.19
C PRO A 74 2.44 0.35 -0.81
N VAL A 75 3.41 0.44 -1.73
CA VAL A 75 3.79 1.71 -2.38
C VAL A 75 3.14 1.87 -3.75
N PHE A 76 2.91 0.78 -4.50
CA PHE A 76 2.61 0.81 -5.93
C PHE A 76 1.18 0.39 -6.28
N GLY A 77 0.34 0.17 -5.28
CA GLY A 77 -1.05 -0.23 -5.49
C GLY A 77 -1.17 -1.69 -5.91
N HIS A 78 -1.62 -1.96 -7.12
CA HIS A 78 -1.85 -3.33 -7.61
C HIS A 78 -0.86 -3.65 -8.73
N VAL A 79 -0.14 -4.74 -8.59
CA VAL A 79 0.78 -5.30 -9.60
C VAL A 79 0.15 -6.57 -10.16
N SER A 80 -0.04 -6.66 -11.48
CA SER A 80 -0.66 -7.81 -12.15
C SER A 80 0.36 -8.55 -13.02
N PHE A 81 -0.02 -9.74 -13.48
CA PHE A 81 0.75 -10.56 -14.41
C PHE A 81 0.12 -10.61 -15.80
N ASP A 82 -0.79 -9.70 -16.11
CA ASP A 82 -1.57 -9.69 -17.34
C ASP A 82 -0.72 -9.54 -18.60
N ARG A 83 0.49 -8.98 -18.51
CA ARG A 83 1.46 -8.92 -19.60
C ARG A 83 1.77 -10.31 -20.19
N VAL A 84 1.72 -11.38 -19.38
CA VAL A 84 1.87 -12.77 -19.86
C VAL A 84 0.80 -13.11 -20.88
N ALA A 85 -0.47 -12.86 -20.55
CA ALA A 85 -1.60 -13.15 -21.43
C ALA A 85 -1.61 -12.22 -22.65
N GLN A 86 -1.27 -10.95 -22.49
CA GLN A 86 -1.21 -9.95 -23.55
C GLN A 86 -0.18 -10.34 -24.62
N VAL A 87 1.08 -10.58 -24.22
CA VAL A 87 2.15 -10.96 -25.16
C VAL A 87 1.86 -12.28 -25.82
N MET A 88 1.44 -13.30 -25.05
CA MET A 88 1.08 -14.60 -25.60
C MET A 88 -0.05 -14.48 -26.64
N SER A 89 -1.10 -13.70 -26.35
CA SER A 89 -2.23 -13.53 -27.28
C SER A 89 -1.82 -12.82 -28.58
N ILE A 90 -0.95 -11.81 -28.54
CA ILE A 90 -0.43 -11.16 -29.75
C ILE A 90 0.30 -12.18 -30.63
N LEU A 91 1.20 -12.97 -30.03
CA LEU A 91 2.05 -13.90 -30.77
C LEU A 91 1.32 -15.15 -31.26
N VAL A 92 0.14 -15.44 -30.72
CA VAL A 92 -0.70 -16.57 -31.14
C VAL A 92 -1.84 -16.12 -32.04
N LEU A 93 -2.66 -15.17 -31.60
CA LEU A 93 -3.88 -14.74 -32.30
C LEU A 93 -3.62 -13.64 -33.34
N GLY A 94 -2.54 -12.89 -33.16
CA GLY A 94 -2.30 -11.63 -33.88
C GLY A 94 -2.89 -10.40 -33.15
N PRO A 95 -2.50 -9.18 -33.59
CA PRO A 95 -2.77 -7.94 -32.84
C PRO A 95 -4.28 -7.63 -32.74
N VAL A 96 -5.06 -7.89 -33.78
CA VAL A 96 -6.50 -7.57 -33.84
C VAL A 96 -7.29 -8.42 -32.83
N ASP A 97 -7.12 -9.74 -32.90
CA ASP A 97 -7.84 -10.66 -32.00
C ASP A 97 -7.34 -10.55 -30.56
N ALA A 98 -6.05 -10.38 -30.36
CA ALA A 98 -5.47 -10.14 -29.02
C ALA A 98 -6.02 -8.86 -28.38
N ALA A 99 -6.20 -7.78 -29.15
CA ALA A 99 -6.67 -6.50 -28.61
C ALA A 99 -8.09 -6.60 -28.03
N TRP A 100 -9.06 -7.13 -28.77
CA TRP A 100 -10.42 -7.23 -28.24
C TRP A 100 -10.55 -8.26 -27.12
N VAL A 101 -9.82 -9.38 -27.16
CA VAL A 101 -9.82 -10.42 -26.13
C VAL A 101 -9.32 -9.86 -24.78
N ASN A 102 -8.18 -9.18 -24.78
CA ASN A 102 -7.63 -8.58 -23.55
C ASN A 102 -8.41 -7.32 -23.13
N GLY A 103 -8.95 -6.57 -24.10
CA GLY A 103 -9.88 -5.47 -23.82
C GLY A 103 -11.10 -5.96 -23.06
N LEU A 104 -11.68 -7.09 -23.46
CA LEU A 104 -12.82 -7.71 -22.76
C LEU A 104 -12.44 -8.18 -21.36
N ALA A 105 -11.30 -8.84 -21.18
CA ALA A 105 -10.82 -9.24 -19.86
C ALA A 105 -10.63 -8.02 -18.92
N SER A 106 -10.03 -6.96 -19.44
CA SER A 106 -9.80 -5.69 -18.70
C SER A 106 -11.09 -4.92 -18.42
N LEU A 107 -12.12 -5.07 -19.23
CA LEU A 107 -13.45 -4.51 -19.02
C LEU A 107 -14.19 -5.22 -17.88
N ILE A 108 -14.09 -6.56 -17.82
CA ILE A 108 -14.81 -7.39 -16.85
C ILE A 108 -14.16 -7.35 -15.46
N TYR A 109 -12.83 -7.42 -15.39
CA TYR A 109 -12.11 -7.62 -14.14
C TYR A 109 -12.44 -6.59 -13.01
N PRO A 110 -12.55 -5.27 -13.27
CA PRO A 110 -12.78 -4.30 -12.20
C PRO A 110 -14.11 -4.47 -11.45
N TRP A 111 -15.11 -5.16 -12.05
CA TRP A 111 -16.45 -5.30 -11.45
C TRP A 111 -16.48 -6.10 -10.15
N GLN A 112 -15.51 -6.98 -9.91
CA GLN A 112 -15.38 -7.65 -8.62
C GLN A 112 -15.13 -6.68 -7.44
N ARG A 113 -14.59 -5.47 -7.72
CA ARG A 113 -14.34 -4.45 -6.69
C ARG A 113 -15.63 -3.89 -6.07
N LEU A 114 -16.77 -4.05 -6.72
CA LEU A 114 -18.06 -3.70 -6.11
C LEU A 114 -18.33 -4.50 -4.85
N ARG A 115 -17.92 -5.78 -4.80
CA ARG A 115 -18.03 -6.64 -3.61
C ARG A 115 -17.15 -6.17 -2.45
N LEU A 116 -16.16 -5.34 -2.72
CA LEU A 116 -15.25 -4.72 -1.76
C LEU A 116 -15.69 -3.30 -1.35
N GLY A 117 -16.90 -2.86 -1.73
CA GLY A 117 -17.45 -1.55 -1.38
C GLY A 117 -16.91 -0.38 -2.20
N VAL A 118 -16.20 -0.64 -3.31
CA VAL A 118 -15.75 0.42 -4.22
C VAL A 118 -16.96 1.00 -4.97
N SER A 119 -17.04 2.32 -5.11
CA SER A 119 -18.16 2.97 -5.76
C SER A 119 -18.30 2.54 -7.23
N LEU A 120 -19.54 2.37 -7.71
CA LEU A 120 -19.87 1.96 -9.08
C LEU A 120 -19.15 2.85 -10.11
N ARG A 121 -19.10 4.15 -9.86
CA ARG A 121 -18.43 5.11 -10.73
C ARG A 121 -16.94 4.80 -10.93
N LEU A 122 -16.20 4.54 -9.84
CA LEU A 122 -14.77 4.22 -9.92
C LEU A 122 -14.56 2.90 -10.67
N VAL A 123 -15.44 1.93 -10.47
CA VAL A 123 -15.39 0.65 -11.18
C VAL A 123 -15.63 0.85 -12.67
N VAL A 124 -16.64 1.62 -13.06
CA VAL A 124 -16.94 1.92 -14.49
C VAL A 124 -15.79 2.68 -15.12
N THR A 125 -15.27 3.74 -14.51
CA THR A 125 -14.13 4.49 -15.03
C THR A 125 -12.91 3.60 -15.21
N ALA A 126 -12.59 2.74 -14.25
CA ALA A 126 -11.48 1.80 -14.35
C ALA A 126 -11.68 0.76 -15.45
N SER A 127 -12.90 0.22 -15.60
CA SER A 127 -13.23 -0.74 -16.66
C SER A 127 -13.06 -0.15 -18.05
N LEU A 128 -13.61 1.05 -18.28
CA LEU A 128 -13.53 1.73 -19.57
C LEU A 128 -12.08 2.11 -19.91
N HIS A 129 -11.36 2.68 -18.93
CA HIS A 129 -9.98 3.09 -19.12
C HIS A 129 -9.06 1.89 -19.42
N ASN A 130 -9.11 0.86 -18.58
CA ASN A 130 -8.24 -0.31 -18.73
C ASN A 130 -8.53 -1.04 -20.05
N ALA A 131 -9.81 -1.22 -20.41
CA ALA A 131 -10.17 -1.85 -21.67
C ALA A 131 -9.64 -1.07 -22.88
N GLY A 132 -9.89 0.23 -22.93
CA GLY A 132 -9.43 1.09 -24.02
C GLY A 132 -7.91 1.14 -24.12
N LEU A 133 -7.22 1.32 -22.97
CA LEU A 133 -5.76 1.37 -22.95
C LEU A 133 -5.15 0.03 -23.40
N MET A 134 -5.64 -1.09 -22.89
CA MET A 134 -5.12 -2.41 -23.26
C MET A 134 -5.34 -2.71 -24.76
N MET A 135 -6.50 -2.35 -25.31
CA MET A 135 -6.73 -2.50 -26.76
C MET A 135 -5.70 -1.69 -27.57
N PHE A 136 -5.41 -0.45 -27.20
CA PHE A 136 -4.39 0.37 -27.88
C PHE A 136 -2.96 -0.17 -27.69
N VAL A 137 -2.61 -0.57 -26.48
CA VAL A 137 -1.28 -1.16 -26.19
C VAL A 137 -1.05 -2.38 -27.07
N ILE A 138 -2.02 -3.29 -27.13
CA ILE A 138 -1.91 -4.57 -27.82
C ILE A 138 -1.98 -4.38 -29.33
N LEU A 139 -2.94 -3.61 -29.84
CA LEU A 139 -3.08 -3.35 -31.25
C LEU A 139 -1.86 -2.60 -31.80
N GLY A 140 -1.46 -1.49 -31.14
CA GLY A 140 -0.37 -0.64 -31.61
C GLY A 140 0.98 -1.37 -31.63
N SER A 141 1.33 -2.04 -30.52
CA SER A 141 2.59 -2.78 -30.43
C SER A 141 2.59 -4.04 -31.29
N GLY A 142 1.45 -4.74 -31.40
CA GLY A 142 1.33 -5.92 -32.24
C GLY A 142 1.42 -5.58 -33.75
N LEU A 143 0.76 -4.51 -34.21
CA LEU A 143 0.90 -4.02 -35.57
C LEU A 143 2.32 -3.55 -35.89
N LEU A 144 2.98 -2.89 -34.95
CA LEU A 144 4.40 -2.51 -35.08
C LEU A 144 5.28 -3.75 -35.21
N TYR A 145 5.04 -4.79 -34.42
CA TYR A 145 5.77 -6.03 -34.47
C TYR A 145 5.61 -6.72 -35.85
N GLU A 146 4.37 -6.79 -36.38
CA GLU A 146 4.10 -7.31 -37.74
C GLU A 146 4.76 -6.46 -38.84
N TYR A 147 4.64 -5.13 -38.73
CA TYR A 147 5.25 -4.21 -39.70
C TYR A 147 6.78 -4.35 -39.77
N LEU A 148 7.44 -4.64 -38.66
CA LEU A 148 8.87 -4.91 -38.57
C LEU A 148 9.25 -6.33 -39.05
N GLY A 149 8.27 -7.15 -39.51
CA GLY A 149 8.49 -8.50 -39.99
C GLY A 149 8.46 -9.60 -38.94
N GLY A 150 7.91 -9.31 -37.77
CA GLY A 150 7.74 -10.29 -36.69
C GLY A 150 6.75 -11.40 -37.07
N PRO A 151 7.12 -12.69 -36.94
CA PRO A 151 6.26 -13.80 -37.35
C PRO A 151 5.10 -14.01 -36.37
N ILE A 152 3.89 -14.18 -36.91
CA ILE A 152 2.68 -14.59 -36.17
C ILE A 152 1.99 -15.71 -36.93
N PRO A 153 1.84 -16.92 -36.37
CA PRO A 153 2.34 -17.35 -35.05
C PRO A 153 3.85 -17.28 -34.91
N VAL A 154 4.30 -17.10 -33.65
CA VAL A 154 5.75 -17.02 -33.33
C VAL A 154 6.49 -18.29 -33.72
N THR A 155 7.61 -18.12 -34.41
CA THR A 155 8.53 -19.23 -34.79
C THR A 155 9.64 -19.41 -33.76
N PRO A 156 10.41 -20.52 -33.80
CA PRO A 156 11.59 -20.69 -32.93
C PRO A 156 12.55 -19.49 -33.03
N LEU A 157 13.17 -19.16 -31.90
CA LEU A 157 13.99 -17.96 -31.73
C LEU A 157 15.30 -18.06 -32.52
N ASP A 158 15.54 -17.07 -33.37
CA ASP A 158 16.86 -16.65 -33.80
C ASP A 158 17.17 -15.25 -33.23
N LEU A 159 18.36 -14.73 -33.50
CA LEU A 159 18.76 -13.42 -32.98
C LEU A 159 17.87 -12.29 -33.49
N GLY A 160 17.43 -12.35 -34.74
CA GLY A 160 16.55 -11.35 -35.36
C GLY A 160 15.17 -11.38 -34.71
N ALA A 161 14.56 -12.56 -34.56
CA ALA A 161 13.29 -12.73 -33.86
C ALA A 161 13.36 -12.26 -32.41
N GLY A 162 14.48 -12.52 -31.72
CA GLY A 162 14.72 -12.04 -30.35
C GLY A 162 14.67 -10.50 -30.24
N LEU A 163 15.28 -9.80 -31.19
CA LEU A 163 15.25 -8.32 -31.22
C LEU A 163 13.84 -7.77 -31.48
N LEU A 164 13.08 -8.42 -32.36
CA LEU A 164 11.69 -8.04 -32.65
C LEU A 164 10.78 -8.25 -31.44
N LEU A 165 10.95 -9.36 -30.72
CA LEU A 165 10.20 -9.64 -29.49
C LEU A 165 10.56 -8.64 -28.37
N LEU A 166 11.82 -8.24 -28.27
CA LEU A 166 12.24 -7.17 -27.36
C LEU A 166 11.57 -5.84 -27.73
N ALA A 167 11.54 -5.48 -29.01
CA ALA A 167 10.85 -4.28 -29.52
C ALA A 167 9.34 -4.33 -29.23
N LEU A 168 8.71 -5.49 -29.33
CA LEU A 168 7.31 -5.70 -28.96
C LEU A 168 7.09 -5.33 -27.47
N VAL A 169 7.86 -5.91 -26.56
CA VAL A 169 7.68 -5.68 -25.12
C VAL A 169 8.00 -4.23 -24.74
N ILE A 170 9.02 -3.62 -25.36
CA ILE A 170 9.36 -2.21 -25.13
C ILE A 170 8.25 -1.28 -25.63
N SER A 171 7.72 -1.51 -26.82
CA SER A 171 6.62 -0.69 -27.35
C SER A 171 5.34 -0.82 -26.54
N MET A 172 5.02 -2.03 -26.08
CA MET A 172 3.90 -2.26 -25.15
C MET A 172 4.06 -1.42 -23.87
N GLN A 173 5.26 -1.43 -23.29
CA GLN A 173 5.52 -0.65 -22.08
C GLN A 173 5.41 0.85 -22.34
N ALA A 174 6.00 1.34 -23.42
CA ALA A 174 5.98 2.76 -23.74
C ALA A 174 4.55 3.31 -23.96
N ILE A 175 3.71 2.56 -24.68
CA ILE A 175 2.30 2.95 -24.92
C ILE A 175 1.50 2.90 -23.62
N ASN A 176 1.70 1.86 -22.80
CA ASN A 176 1.05 1.73 -21.49
C ASN A 176 1.42 2.89 -20.57
N ASP A 177 2.70 3.20 -20.46
CA ASP A 177 3.20 4.27 -19.59
C ASP A 177 2.66 5.64 -20.03
N ALA A 178 2.63 5.92 -21.33
CA ALA A 178 2.07 7.16 -21.89
C ALA A 178 0.57 7.29 -21.53
N GLY A 179 -0.22 6.24 -21.71
CA GLY A 179 -1.65 6.25 -21.36
C GLY A 179 -1.90 6.39 -19.86
N MET A 180 -1.12 5.72 -19.03
CA MET A 180 -1.19 5.84 -17.58
C MET A 180 -0.78 7.25 -17.10
N MET A 181 0.30 7.83 -17.63
CA MET A 181 0.73 9.18 -17.29
C MET A 181 -0.36 10.20 -17.60
N PHE A 182 -1.02 10.08 -18.75
CA PHE A 182 -2.11 10.98 -19.11
C PHE A 182 -3.30 10.88 -18.14
N MET A 183 -3.67 9.66 -17.73
CA MET A 183 -4.72 9.44 -16.74
C MET A 183 -4.37 10.01 -15.36
N LEU A 184 -3.12 9.85 -14.91
CA LEU A 184 -2.63 10.41 -13.66
C LEU A 184 -2.63 11.94 -13.69
N TYR A 185 -2.24 12.53 -14.82
CA TYR A 185 -2.32 13.98 -15.03
C TYR A 185 -3.78 14.49 -14.89
N LEU A 186 -4.75 13.81 -15.51
CA LEU A 186 -6.17 14.16 -15.38
C LEU A 186 -6.72 14.03 -13.95
N ARG A 187 -6.09 13.19 -13.11
CA ARG A 187 -6.45 12.97 -11.71
C ARG A 187 -5.65 13.81 -10.71
N ASP A 188 -4.75 14.65 -11.19
CA ASP A 188 -3.83 15.43 -10.34
C ASP A 188 -3.07 14.55 -9.34
N THR A 189 -2.60 13.39 -9.83
CA THR A 189 -1.88 12.39 -9.02
C THR A 189 -0.40 12.37 -9.44
N ASP A 190 0.52 12.35 -8.46
CA ASP A 190 1.97 12.29 -8.74
C ASP A 190 2.33 10.98 -9.47
N PRO A 191 2.87 11.04 -10.70
CA PRO A 191 3.28 9.86 -11.46
C PRO A 191 4.33 9.00 -10.76
N ARG A 192 5.17 9.60 -9.90
CA ARG A 192 6.25 8.89 -9.17
C ARG A 192 5.71 7.83 -8.22
N LEU A 193 4.45 7.96 -7.80
CA LEU A 193 3.77 6.97 -6.95
C LEU A 193 3.42 5.67 -7.68
N VAL A 194 3.40 5.68 -9.02
CA VAL A 194 3.01 4.53 -9.84
C VAL A 194 4.18 3.97 -10.62
N PHE A 195 5.05 4.84 -11.17
CA PHE A 195 6.20 4.43 -11.97
C PHE A 195 7.42 4.16 -11.09
N ASN A 196 7.86 2.91 -11.05
CA ASN A 196 9.03 2.49 -10.31
C ASN A 196 9.72 1.27 -10.95
N ARG A 197 10.97 1.05 -10.57
CA ARG A 197 11.79 -0.03 -11.12
C ARG A 197 11.20 -1.42 -10.89
N PHE A 198 10.51 -1.64 -9.78
CA PHE A 198 9.95 -2.95 -9.45
C PHE A 198 8.82 -3.34 -10.40
N THR A 199 7.84 -2.45 -10.62
CA THR A 199 6.73 -2.71 -11.56
C THR A 199 7.25 -2.91 -12.97
N THR A 200 8.22 -2.09 -13.41
CA THR A 200 8.86 -2.23 -14.72
C THR A 200 9.52 -3.61 -14.89
N VAL A 201 10.27 -4.09 -13.89
CA VAL A 201 10.88 -5.43 -13.94
C VAL A 201 9.82 -6.53 -14.02
N VAL A 202 8.73 -6.44 -13.22
CA VAL A 202 7.63 -7.41 -13.26
C VAL A 202 7.00 -7.45 -14.66
N GLU A 203 6.77 -6.30 -15.30
CA GLU A 203 6.21 -6.22 -16.64
C GLU A 203 7.12 -6.90 -17.69
N TYR A 204 8.44 -6.65 -17.66
CA TYR A 204 9.38 -7.29 -18.59
C TYR A 204 9.50 -8.80 -18.36
N VAL A 205 9.57 -9.24 -17.10
CA VAL A 205 9.62 -10.68 -16.74
C VAL A 205 8.33 -11.38 -17.17
N SER A 206 7.18 -10.74 -16.96
CA SER A 206 5.88 -11.25 -17.39
C SER A 206 5.80 -11.31 -18.92
N GLY A 207 6.32 -10.30 -19.62
CA GLY A 207 6.42 -10.32 -21.08
C GLY A 207 7.26 -11.49 -21.61
N ALA A 208 8.42 -11.72 -20.99
CA ALA A 208 9.28 -12.86 -21.34
C ALA A 208 8.57 -14.21 -21.11
N ALA A 209 7.86 -14.35 -20.00
CA ALA A 209 7.05 -15.55 -19.72
C ALA A 209 5.94 -15.75 -20.78
N GLY A 210 5.32 -14.66 -21.23
CA GLY A 210 4.34 -14.69 -22.33
C GLY A 210 4.91 -15.16 -23.66
N ILE A 211 6.16 -14.74 -23.97
CA ILE A 211 6.88 -15.23 -25.16
C ILE A 211 7.11 -16.74 -25.08
N VAL A 212 7.62 -17.22 -23.93
CA VAL A 212 7.90 -18.66 -23.72
C VAL A 212 6.61 -19.48 -23.85
N LEU A 213 5.51 -19.02 -23.28
CA LEU A 213 4.21 -19.68 -23.41
C LEU A 213 3.68 -19.67 -24.84
N ALA A 214 3.88 -18.56 -25.59
CA ALA A 214 3.47 -18.48 -26.98
C ALA A 214 4.23 -19.50 -27.84
N ILE A 215 5.54 -19.60 -27.66
CA ILE A 215 6.39 -20.59 -28.35
C ILE A 215 5.94 -22.01 -28.01
N ALA A 216 5.69 -22.31 -26.74
CA ALA A 216 5.22 -23.61 -26.31
C ALA A 216 3.82 -23.96 -26.90
N PHE A 217 2.93 -22.97 -26.96
CA PHE A 217 1.59 -23.16 -27.53
C PHE A 217 1.62 -23.48 -29.04
N THR A 218 2.53 -22.82 -29.79
CA THR A 218 2.57 -22.91 -31.27
C THR A 218 3.45 -24.05 -31.77
N ASN A 219 4.51 -24.40 -31.04
CA ASN A 219 5.55 -25.32 -31.58
C ASN A 219 5.65 -26.65 -30.81
N GLU A 220 5.07 -26.75 -29.61
CA GLU A 220 5.20 -27.93 -28.76
C GLU A 220 3.88 -28.73 -28.72
N SER A 221 3.96 -29.94 -28.15
CA SER A 221 2.75 -30.74 -27.94
C SER A 221 1.90 -30.18 -26.79
N LEU A 222 0.60 -30.37 -26.85
CA LEU A 222 -0.36 -29.91 -25.87
C LEU A 222 0.01 -30.27 -24.41
N PRO A 223 0.51 -31.48 -24.09
CA PRO A 223 0.93 -31.79 -22.70
C PRO A 223 2.05 -30.91 -22.19
N TYR A 224 3.05 -30.56 -23.01
CA TYR A 224 4.16 -29.67 -22.60
C TYR A 224 3.67 -28.24 -22.35
N PHE A 225 2.81 -27.73 -23.24
CA PHE A 225 2.19 -26.43 -23.03
C PHE A 225 1.37 -26.40 -21.73
N VAL A 226 0.53 -27.41 -21.49
CA VAL A 226 -0.29 -27.49 -20.26
C VAL A 226 0.58 -27.56 -19.02
N LEU A 227 1.66 -28.37 -19.05
CA LEU A 227 2.60 -28.46 -17.92
C LEU A 227 3.25 -27.10 -17.62
N LEU A 228 3.74 -26.40 -18.65
CA LEU A 228 4.36 -25.08 -18.50
C LEU A 228 3.37 -24.04 -17.97
N LEU A 229 2.14 -24.05 -18.50
CA LEU A 229 1.06 -23.18 -18.04
C LEU A 229 0.72 -23.43 -16.55
N LEU A 230 0.66 -24.70 -16.11
CA LEU A 230 0.41 -25.07 -14.72
C LEU A 230 1.54 -24.61 -13.80
N VAL A 231 2.80 -24.79 -14.21
CA VAL A 231 3.96 -24.32 -13.45
C VAL A 231 3.93 -22.82 -13.31
N LEU A 232 3.67 -22.07 -14.39
CA LEU A 232 3.58 -20.62 -14.34
C LEU A 232 2.40 -20.15 -13.48
N ALA A 233 1.21 -20.72 -13.65
CA ALA A 233 0.03 -20.40 -12.86
C ALA A 233 0.26 -20.65 -11.36
N THR A 234 0.91 -21.77 -11.03
CA THR A 234 1.29 -22.07 -9.63
C THR A 234 2.28 -21.04 -9.09
N GLY A 235 3.29 -20.65 -9.87
CA GLY A 235 4.24 -19.60 -9.50
C GLY A 235 3.54 -18.26 -9.23
N MET A 236 2.63 -17.83 -10.10
CA MET A 236 1.83 -16.61 -9.92
C MET A 236 1.01 -16.67 -8.61
N LEU A 237 0.34 -17.78 -8.34
CA LEU A 237 -0.46 -17.97 -7.12
C LEU A 237 0.42 -17.94 -5.86
N VAL A 238 1.60 -18.54 -5.90
CA VAL A 238 2.55 -18.53 -4.79
C VAL A 238 3.04 -17.12 -4.52
N ILE A 239 3.45 -16.38 -5.56
CA ILE A 239 3.90 -14.99 -5.42
C ILE A 239 2.77 -14.12 -4.85
N MET A 240 1.55 -14.25 -5.37
CA MET A 240 0.38 -13.53 -4.87
C MET A 240 0.14 -13.82 -3.38
N LYS A 241 0.12 -15.11 -2.98
CA LYS A 241 -0.08 -15.50 -1.57
C LYS A 241 1.04 -14.98 -0.67
N TYR A 242 2.29 -15.05 -1.13
CA TYR A 242 3.43 -14.54 -0.38
C TYR A 242 3.33 -13.01 -0.18
N ALA A 243 2.99 -12.26 -1.22
CA ALA A 243 2.81 -10.81 -1.14
C ALA A 243 1.67 -10.43 -0.19
N LEU A 244 0.52 -11.12 -0.26
CA LEU A 244 -0.61 -10.91 0.66
C LEU A 244 -0.25 -11.22 2.11
N MET A 245 0.50 -12.31 2.33
CA MET A 245 0.98 -12.70 3.66
C MET A 245 1.93 -11.65 4.23
N ARG A 246 2.85 -11.13 3.40
CA ARG A 246 3.79 -10.07 3.78
C ARG A 246 3.06 -8.80 4.25
N VAL A 247 2.08 -8.30 3.47
CA VAL A 247 1.28 -7.13 3.85
C VAL A 247 0.54 -7.36 5.18
N ARG A 248 0.01 -8.58 5.39
CA ARG A 248 -0.66 -8.94 6.64
C ARG A 248 0.30 -8.97 7.84
N LEU A 249 1.52 -9.50 7.63
CA LEU A 249 2.55 -9.54 8.67
C LEU A 249 3.03 -8.13 9.03
N GLU A 250 3.28 -7.27 8.03
CA GLU A 250 3.68 -5.87 8.27
C GLU A 250 2.63 -5.15 9.14
N LYS A 251 1.35 -5.31 8.82
CA LYS A 251 0.27 -4.74 9.63
C LYS A 251 0.23 -5.31 11.06
N LEU A 252 0.39 -6.63 11.20
CA LEU A 252 0.39 -7.27 12.53
C LEU A 252 1.58 -6.81 13.38
N VAL A 253 2.76 -6.65 12.78
CA VAL A 253 3.95 -6.13 13.47
C VAL A 253 3.70 -4.70 13.93
N GLU A 254 3.11 -3.84 13.11
CA GLU A 254 2.78 -2.46 13.48
C GLU A 254 1.80 -2.41 14.67
N GLU A 255 0.71 -3.21 14.61
CA GLU A 255 -0.28 -3.32 15.69
C GLU A 255 0.38 -3.79 17.00
N ARG A 256 1.21 -4.83 16.94
CA ARG A 256 1.91 -5.38 18.13
C ARG A 256 2.97 -4.43 18.68
N THR A 257 3.66 -3.69 17.82
CA THR A 257 4.64 -2.70 18.27
C THR A 257 3.96 -1.56 19.03
N GLU A 258 2.80 -1.10 18.54
CA GLU A 258 2.04 -0.06 19.25
C GLU A 258 1.47 -0.57 20.59
N GLU A 259 0.93 -1.81 20.62
CA GLU A 259 0.48 -2.42 21.88
C GLU A 259 1.62 -2.50 22.91
N LEU A 260 2.80 -2.97 22.48
CA LEU A 260 3.98 -3.08 23.36
C LEU A 260 4.46 -1.70 23.83
N ARG A 261 4.41 -0.66 22.98
CA ARG A 261 4.76 0.71 23.37
C ARG A 261 3.84 1.23 24.46
N VAL A 262 2.54 1.08 24.30
CA VAL A 262 1.56 1.50 25.32
C VAL A 262 1.75 0.75 26.64
N GLN A 263 2.00 -0.57 26.56
CA GLN A 263 2.28 -1.36 27.77
C GLN A 263 3.58 -0.92 28.45
N ALA A 264 4.63 -0.65 27.69
CA ALA A 264 5.91 -0.19 28.23
C ALA A 264 5.76 1.17 28.96
N GLU A 265 5.02 2.12 28.34
CA GLU A 265 4.73 3.42 28.97
C GLU A 265 3.93 3.28 30.27
N GLU A 266 2.95 2.37 30.29
CA GLU A 266 2.18 2.10 31.50
C GLU A 266 3.03 1.43 32.59
N PHE A 267 3.90 0.48 32.24
CA PHE A 267 4.85 -0.11 33.19
C PHE A 267 5.85 0.92 33.73
N GLU A 268 6.38 1.79 32.87
CA GLU A 268 7.25 2.88 33.28
C GLU A 268 6.54 3.83 34.25
N ARG A 269 5.30 4.21 33.95
CA ARG A 269 4.47 5.03 34.82
C ARG A 269 4.24 4.36 36.18
N GLN A 270 3.91 3.07 36.20
CA GLN A 270 3.71 2.32 37.43
C GLN A 270 5.00 2.17 38.27
N ALA A 271 6.15 2.05 37.58
CA ALA A 271 7.44 1.94 38.23
C ALA A 271 7.96 3.27 38.83
N THR A 272 7.54 4.41 38.25
CA THR A 272 8.09 5.74 38.54
C THR A 272 7.12 6.67 39.25
N HIS A 273 5.79 6.38 39.25
CA HIS A 273 4.78 7.24 39.86
C HIS A 273 4.00 6.54 40.97
N ASP A 274 3.50 7.31 41.89
CA ASP A 274 2.59 6.88 42.95
C ASP A 274 1.16 6.78 42.39
N LYS A 275 0.48 5.66 42.63
CA LYS A 275 -0.85 5.39 42.02
C LYS A 275 -1.95 6.29 42.59
N LEU A 276 -1.84 6.74 43.85
CA LEU A 276 -2.86 7.55 44.44
C LEU A 276 -2.75 9.01 43.98
N THR A 277 -1.56 9.58 44.12
CA THR A 277 -1.35 11.01 43.90
C THR A 277 -0.95 11.37 42.47
N GLY A 278 -0.53 10.38 41.66
CA GLY A 278 0.01 10.63 40.33
C GLY A 278 1.37 11.29 40.28
N LEU A 279 1.95 11.66 41.46
CA LEU A 279 3.29 12.21 41.54
C LEU A 279 4.37 11.14 41.33
N PRO A 280 5.61 11.53 41.00
CA PRO A 280 6.77 10.66 41.11
C PRO A 280 6.81 9.93 42.44
N ASN A 281 7.11 8.64 42.43
CA ASN A 281 7.26 7.86 43.67
C ASN A 281 8.68 7.99 44.26
N ARG A 282 8.89 7.41 45.43
CA ARG A 282 10.19 7.43 46.11
C ARG A 282 11.35 6.95 45.25
N ARG A 283 11.15 5.84 44.49
CA ARG A 283 12.20 5.29 43.62
C ARG A 283 12.62 6.29 42.54
N HIS A 284 11.68 6.96 41.95
CA HIS A 284 11.96 7.99 40.94
C HIS A 284 12.63 9.20 41.60
N ALA A 285 12.16 9.62 42.77
CA ALA A 285 12.77 10.71 43.53
C ALA A 285 14.24 10.43 43.88
N ASP A 286 14.57 9.25 44.37
CA ASP A 286 15.95 8.86 44.69
C ASP A 286 16.85 8.90 43.44
N SER A 287 16.38 8.35 42.32
CA SER A 287 17.13 8.39 41.06
C SER A 287 17.31 9.81 40.53
N TYR A 288 16.27 10.63 40.58
CA TYR A 288 16.32 12.03 40.16
C TYR A 288 17.27 12.85 41.00
N LEU A 289 17.21 12.73 42.33
CA LEU A 289 18.12 13.42 43.25
C LEU A 289 19.57 13.04 42.98
N GLN A 290 19.89 11.77 42.80
CA GLN A 290 21.25 11.34 42.47
C GLN A 290 21.75 12.04 41.18
N GLN A 291 20.95 12.12 40.15
CA GLN A 291 21.29 12.85 38.92
C GLN A 291 21.53 14.35 39.19
N GLN A 292 20.68 14.96 40.01
CA GLN A 292 20.82 16.38 40.33
C GLN A 292 22.09 16.67 41.15
N VAL A 293 22.46 15.80 42.08
CA VAL A 293 23.72 15.89 42.86
C VAL A 293 24.93 15.81 41.91
N ASP A 294 24.93 14.85 40.96
CA ASP A 294 26.01 14.69 40.00
C ASP A 294 26.12 15.94 39.09
N LEU A 295 25.01 16.51 38.67
CA LEU A 295 24.95 17.72 37.85
C LEU A 295 25.41 18.97 38.63
N ALA A 296 24.98 19.09 39.90
CA ALA A 296 25.37 20.18 40.78
C ALA A 296 26.89 20.20 41.01
N GLN A 297 27.48 19.03 41.26
CA GLN A 297 28.95 18.91 41.42
C GLN A 297 29.71 19.30 40.13
N ARG A 298 29.24 18.87 38.98
CA ARG A 298 29.92 19.17 37.68
C ARG A 298 29.79 20.64 37.26
N ARG A 299 28.66 21.29 37.57
CA ARG A 299 28.32 22.64 37.07
C ARG A 299 28.40 23.71 38.17
N ASN A 300 28.80 23.35 39.36
CA ASN A 300 28.83 24.22 40.57
C ASN A 300 27.49 24.96 40.77
N ARG A 301 26.37 24.22 40.60
CA ARG A 301 25.01 24.73 40.80
C ARG A 301 24.53 24.39 42.21
N ARG A 302 23.62 25.22 42.74
CA ARG A 302 22.99 24.99 44.04
C ARG A 302 21.54 24.51 43.80
N GLY A 303 21.01 23.75 44.73
CA GLY A 303 19.61 23.37 44.78
C GLY A 303 19.17 23.21 46.21
N ALA A 304 17.92 23.47 46.48
CA ALA A 304 17.32 23.28 47.83
C ALA A 304 16.42 22.03 47.80
N LEU A 305 16.46 21.28 48.89
CA LEU A 305 15.63 20.11 49.12
C LEU A 305 14.73 20.37 50.33
N ALA A 306 13.44 20.06 50.19
CA ALA A 306 12.48 20.09 51.28
C ALA A 306 11.76 18.75 51.38
N LEU A 307 11.53 18.32 52.61
CA LEU A 307 10.65 17.21 52.95
C LEU A 307 9.46 17.78 53.73
N ALA A 308 8.26 17.54 53.21
CA ALA A 308 7.00 17.97 53.81
C ALA A 308 6.23 16.75 54.30
N ASP A 309 5.58 16.88 55.44
CA ASP A 309 4.75 15.82 56.04
C ASP A 309 3.38 16.39 56.36
N VAL A 310 2.32 15.58 56.23
CA VAL A 310 0.95 16.02 56.53
C VAL A 310 0.67 15.89 58.03
N ASP A 311 0.62 17.03 58.71
CA ASP A 311 0.40 17.09 60.15
C ASP A 311 -0.85 16.32 60.59
N HIS A 312 -0.66 15.45 61.58
CA HIS A 312 -1.75 14.66 62.18
C HIS A 312 -2.53 13.76 61.18
N PHE A 313 -1.92 13.30 60.11
CA PHE A 313 -2.58 12.50 59.07
C PHE A 313 -3.25 11.24 59.65
N LYS A 314 -2.63 10.58 60.61
CA LYS A 314 -3.24 9.45 61.33
C LYS A 314 -4.56 9.84 62.01
N ARG A 315 -4.70 11.02 62.57
CA ARG A 315 -5.98 11.46 63.17
C ARG A 315 -7.07 11.68 62.16
N ILE A 316 -6.72 12.05 60.90
CA ILE A 316 -7.66 12.17 59.82
C ILE A 316 -8.18 10.77 59.44
N ASN A 317 -7.30 9.80 59.30
CA ASN A 317 -7.68 8.41 59.05
C ASN A 317 -8.55 7.81 60.14
N ASP A 318 -8.13 7.97 61.39
CA ASP A 318 -8.83 7.41 62.56
C ASP A 318 -10.18 8.11 62.81
N GLY A 319 -10.31 9.41 62.50
CA GLY A 319 -11.54 10.19 62.70
C GLY A 319 -12.56 10.12 61.57
N PHE A 320 -12.12 9.92 60.34
CA PHE A 320 -13.02 10.02 59.18
C PHE A 320 -13.04 8.74 58.31
N SER A 321 -11.96 8.23 57.89
CA SER A 321 -11.70 6.96 57.17
C SER A 321 -10.45 7.03 56.33
N HIS A 322 -9.88 5.91 55.93
CA HIS A 322 -8.78 5.86 54.97
C HIS A 322 -9.12 6.50 53.62
N ALA A 323 -10.38 6.38 53.16
CA ALA A 323 -10.83 6.99 51.88
C ALA A 323 -10.77 8.54 51.95
N ILE A 324 -11.05 9.14 53.09
CA ILE A 324 -10.89 10.59 53.26
C ILE A 324 -9.41 10.96 53.35
N GLY A 325 -8.59 10.13 54.04
CA GLY A 325 -7.13 10.32 54.05
C GLY A 325 -6.53 10.29 52.66
N ASP A 326 -6.96 9.37 51.83
CA ASP A 326 -6.54 9.31 50.41
C ASP A 326 -6.90 10.58 49.63
N GLN A 327 -8.12 11.11 49.79
CA GLN A 327 -8.52 12.40 49.19
C GLN A 327 -7.67 13.58 49.70
N VAL A 328 -7.30 13.57 50.97
CA VAL A 328 -6.39 14.60 51.50
C VAL A 328 -5.02 14.53 50.84
N LEU A 329 -4.45 13.32 50.68
CA LEU A 329 -3.16 13.13 50.01
C LEU A 329 -3.20 13.56 48.53
N GLU A 330 -4.26 13.22 47.83
CA GLU A 330 -4.49 13.68 46.43
C GLU A 330 -4.56 15.22 46.37
N ARG A 331 -5.27 15.84 47.29
CA ARG A 331 -5.38 17.31 47.34
C ARG A 331 -4.08 18.00 47.70
N VAL A 332 -3.32 17.47 48.66
CA VAL A 332 -1.97 17.98 49.00
C VAL A 332 -1.03 17.86 47.80
N ALA A 333 -1.02 16.71 47.12
CA ALA A 333 -0.25 16.49 45.90
C ALA A 333 -0.56 17.52 44.81
N GLN A 334 -1.85 17.81 44.62
CA GLN A 334 -2.30 18.81 43.64
C GLN A 334 -1.79 20.22 44.06
N ILE A 335 -1.98 20.64 45.31
CA ILE A 335 -1.55 21.95 45.81
C ILE A 335 -0.03 22.11 45.64
N LEU A 336 0.75 21.09 45.98
CA LEU A 336 2.20 21.13 45.85
C LEU A 336 2.63 21.23 44.38
N SER A 337 1.97 20.48 43.49
CA SER A 337 2.24 20.56 42.04
C SER A 337 1.89 21.91 41.45
N GLU A 338 0.74 22.49 41.80
CA GLU A 338 0.29 23.80 41.32
C GLU A 338 1.15 24.96 41.90
N GLY A 339 1.68 24.80 43.13
CA GLY A 339 2.53 25.79 43.79
C GLY A 339 3.98 25.81 43.31
N CYS A 340 4.45 24.75 42.65
CA CYS A 340 5.81 24.60 42.18
C CYS A 340 5.99 25.09 40.74
N ARG A 341 7.18 25.55 40.39
CA ARG A 341 7.56 25.93 39.03
C ARG A 341 7.73 24.68 38.17
N ARG A 342 7.66 24.82 36.87
CA ARG A 342 7.88 23.71 35.93
C ARG A 342 9.29 23.08 36.04
N SER A 343 10.26 23.84 36.56
CA SER A 343 11.63 23.37 36.84
C SER A 343 11.76 22.57 38.13
N ASP A 344 10.80 22.73 39.05
CA ASP A 344 10.85 22.13 40.34
C ASP A 344 10.34 20.68 40.28
N PHE A 345 10.81 19.87 41.20
CA PHE A 345 10.44 18.47 41.25
C PHE A 345 9.66 18.17 42.51
N VAL A 346 8.51 17.52 42.38
CA VAL A 346 7.67 17.12 43.52
C VAL A 346 7.43 15.62 43.43
N ALA A 347 7.55 14.91 44.56
CA ALA A 347 7.34 13.47 44.63
C ALA A 347 6.63 13.10 45.96
N ARG A 348 5.86 11.99 45.92
CA ARG A 348 5.41 11.36 47.16
C ARG A 348 6.51 10.40 47.63
N TYR A 349 7.14 10.74 48.77
CA TYR A 349 8.30 10.03 49.25
C TYR A 349 7.97 8.90 50.22
N GLY A 350 6.90 9.07 51.01
CA GLY A 350 6.40 8.11 51.98
C GLY A 350 4.88 8.04 51.99
N GLY A 351 4.31 7.50 53.05
CA GLY A 351 2.87 7.41 53.24
C GLY A 351 2.17 8.77 53.18
N GLU A 352 2.66 9.71 54.00
CA GLU A 352 2.16 11.08 54.15
C GLU A 352 3.25 12.13 53.88
N GLU A 353 4.44 11.67 53.41
CA GLU A 353 5.61 12.51 53.17
C GLU A 353 5.75 12.85 51.68
N PHE A 354 6.05 14.13 51.39
CA PHE A 354 6.29 14.69 50.09
C PHE A 354 7.70 15.29 50.00
N LEU A 355 8.40 15.00 48.93
CA LEU A 355 9.73 15.55 48.65
C LEU A 355 9.64 16.59 47.55
N LEU A 356 10.27 17.75 47.79
CA LEU A 356 10.37 18.84 46.83
C LEU A 356 11.84 19.17 46.60
N TYR A 357 12.21 19.33 45.34
CA TYR A 357 13.55 19.79 44.95
C TYR A 357 13.45 21.02 44.07
N PHE A 358 14.20 22.05 44.45
CA PHE A 358 14.21 23.34 43.76
C PHE A 358 15.60 23.58 43.17
N PRO A 359 15.78 23.40 41.85
CA PRO A 359 17.04 23.67 41.20
C PRO A 359 17.36 25.16 41.20
N ASP A 360 18.66 25.47 41.20
CA ASP A 360 19.21 26.85 41.21
C ASP A 360 18.67 27.75 42.31
N THR A 361 18.27 27.15 43.43
CA THR A 361 17.74 27.85 44.62
C THR A 361 18.69 27.69 45.78
N GLY A 362 19.02 28.79 46.43
CA GLY A 362 19.80 28.82 47.71
C GLY A 362 18.87 28.84 48.90
N VAL A 363 19.36 28.35 50.06
CA VAL A 363 18.70 28.55 51.38
C VAL A 363 19.17 29.91 51.89
N GLU A 364 18.25 30.89 51.94
CA GLU A 364 18.50 32.18 52.59
C GLU A 364 18.10 32.12 54.08
#